data_b9dd689793755bf114f7f97b27812d79
#
_entry.id   b9dd689793755bf114f7f97b27812d79
#
_cell.length_a   1.000
_cell.length_b   1.000
_cell.length_c   1.000
_cell.angle_alpha   90.00
_cell.angle_beta   90.00
_cell.angle_gamma   90.00
#
_symmetry.space_group_name_H-M   'P 1'
#
loop_
_entity.id
_entity.type
_entity.pdbx_description
1 polymer ?
#
loop_
_entity_poly.entity_id
_entity_poly.type
_entity_poly.pdbx_seq_one_letter_code
_entity_poly.pdbx_strand_id
1 'polypeptide(L)'
;PADEAGAEAGDSLVLDFTESDRLLWPVQGNVILGYSMDTTTWFPTLEQYKCNPANVIQSEVSTPVSAPADARILEVGVNEEIGNYVRLDLGNGYQAVCGQLKEIPVVENEYVSRGDVLGYVAEPTKYYSLEGASLYFELLSGDEPVDALDYLE
;
A
#
# COMPACT_ATOMS: atom_id res chain seq x y z
N PRO A 1 -3.44 -24.21 14.53
CA PRO A 1 -3.52 -23.85 14.73
C PRO A 1 -3.48 -23.20 14.76
N ALA A 2 -3.39 -23.52 14.39
CA ALA A 2 -3.40 -23.05 14.61
C ALA A 2 -3.39 -22.67 14.64
N ASP A 3 -3.35 -23.07 14.46
CA ASP A 3 -3.42 -22.73 14.67
C ASP A 3 -3.32 -22.48 14.45
N GLU A 4 -3.20 -22.98 14.22
CA GLU A 4 -3.20 -22.76 14.20
C GLU A 4 -3.02 -22.37 13.82
N ALA A 5 -2.83 -22.77 13.40
CA ALA A 5 -2.77 -22.39 13.20
C ALA A 5 -2.81 -21.98 12.82
N GLY A 6 -2.65 -22.17 12.42
CA GLY A 6 -2.75 -21.78 12.25
C GLY A 6 -3.02 -21.35 11.94
N ALA A 7 -2.91 -21.81 11.57
CA ALA A 7 -3.25 -21.44 11.49
C ALA A 7 -3.53 -20.95 11.42
N GLU A 8 -3.38 -21.14 11.19
CA GLU A 8 -3.75 -20.82 11.13
C GLU A 8 -3.79 -19.90 10.76
N ALA A 9 -3.50 -20.92 9.95
CA ALA A 9 -3.51 -19.73 9.17
C ALA A 9 -4.05 -18.59 9.98
N GLY A 10 -4.24 -17.53 9.56
CA GLY A 10 -4.83 -16.52 10.36
C GLY A 10 -4.23 -16.36 11.74
N ASP A 11 -3.13 -17.02 11.97
CA ASP A 11 -2.44 -16.87 13.24
C ASP A 11 -1.99 -15.44 13.44
N SER A 12 -2.11 -14.95 14.66
CA SER A 12 -1.65 -13.62 14.99
C SER A 12 -0.14 -13.50 14.86
N LEU A 13 0.30 -12.40 14.30
CA LEU A 13 1.71 -12.06 14.21
C LEU A 13 2.02 -10.93 15.19
N VAL A 14 3.24 -10.88 15.68
CA VAL A 14 3.69 -9.75 16.48
C VAL A 14 4.03 -8.63 15.51
N LEU A 15 3.28 -7.53 15.59
CA LEU A 15 3.45 -6.40 14.71
C LEU A 15 4.28 -5.34 15.44
N ASP A 16 5.54 -5.23 15.08
CA ASP A 16 6.48 -4.37 15.79
C ASP A 16 7.34 -3.51 14.86
N PHE A 17 6.78 -3.15 13.72
CA PHE A 17 7.49 -2.30 12.77
C PHE A 17 7.95 -1.00 13.45
N THR A 18 9.20 -0.59 13.22
CA THR A 18 9.77 0.64 13.76
C THR A 18 10.46 1.43 12.65
N GLU A 19 10.83 2.67 12.97
CA GLU A 19 11.47 3.54 11.98
C GLU A 19 12.83 3.03 11.51
N SER A 20 13.44 2.10 12.26
CA SER A 20 14.72 1.52 11.85
C SER A 20 14.54 0.30 10.94
N ASP A 21 13.32 -0.21 10.80
CA ASP A 21 13.05 -1.35 9.95
C ASP A 21 12.93 -0.90 8.49
N ARG A 22 12.99 -1.87 7.58
CA ARG A 22 12.86 -1.59 6.15
C ARG A 22 11.65 -2.33 5.59
N LEU A 23 11.00 -1.66 4.65
CA LEU A 23 9.85 -2.22 3.94
C LEU A 23 10.31 -2.89 2.66
N LEU A 24 9.68 -4.03 2.36
CA LEU A 24 9.82 -4.64 1.04
C LEU A 24 9.07 -3.78 0.03
N TRP A 25 9.65 -3.57 -1.16
CA TRP A 25 8.93 -2.91 -2.24
C TRP A 25 7.70 -3.74 -2.60
N PRO A 26 6.49 -3.16 -2.50
CA PRO A 26 5.28 -3.93 -2.81
C PRO A 26 5.18 -4.29 -4.30
N VAL A 27 5.73 -3.47 -5.17
CA VAL A 27 5.92 -3.78 -6.60
C VAL A 27 7.26 -3.19 -7.03
N GLN A 28 7.81 -3.74 -8.09
CA GLN A 28 9.02 -3.19 -8.72
C GLN A 28 8.58 -2.22 -9.81
N GLY A 29 9.11 -1.01 -9.77
CA GLY A 29 8.77 -0.01 -10.77
C GLY A 29 9.30 1.36 -10.39
N ASN A 30 9.09 2.32 -11.30
CA ASN A 30 9.51 3.69 -11.07
C ASN A 30 8.45 4.46 -10.29
N VAL A 31 8.90 5.32 -9.38
CA VAL A 31 7.99 6.24 -8.70
C VAL A 31 7.69 7.38 -9.67
N ILE A 32 6.44 7.46 -10.11
CA ILE A 32 6.02 8.46 -11.10
C ILE A 32 5.37 9.69 -10.45
N LEU A 33 4.83 9.54 -9.24
CA LEU A 33 4.38 10.66 -8.41
C LEU A 33 4.91 10.39 -7.02
N GLY A 34 5.89 11.19 -6.58
CA GLY A 34 6.53 10.98 -5.29
C GLY A 34 5.80 11.68 -4.16
N TYR A 35 6.02 11.19 -2.95
CA TYR A 35 5.53 11.83 -1.74
C TYR A 35 6.03 13.28 -1.70
N SER A 36 5.10 14.21 -1.42
CA SER A 36 5.44 15.63 -1.29
C SER A 36 4.35 16.31 -0.50
N MET A 37 4.60 16.52 0.80
CA MET A 37 3.65 17.21 1.69
C MET A 37 4.10 18.63 2.02
N ASP A 38 5.39 18.95 1.81
CA ASP A 38 5.93 20.28 2.05
C ASP A 38 5.75 21.20 0.85
N THR A 39 5.67 20.62 -0.34
CA THR A 39 5.46 21.36 -1.59
C THR A 39 4.43 20.62 -2.41
N THR A 40 4.00 21.24 -3.53
CA THR A 40 3.02 20.62 -4.40
C THR A 40 3.70 19.89 -5.55
N THR A 41 2.99 18.89 -6.08
CA THR A 41 3.40 18.08 -7.22
C THR A 41 2.33 18.24 -8.30
N TRP A 42 2.74 18.25 -9.55
CA TRP A 42 1.82 18.31 -10.69
C TRP A 42 1.19 16.94 -10.91
N PHE A 43 -0.15 16.89 -10.93
CA PHE A 43 -0.92 15.68 -11.21
C PHE A 43 -1.48 15.79 -12.64
N PRO A 44 -0.90 15.08 -13.62
CA PRO A 44 -1.26 15.27 -15.03
C PRO A 44 -2.74 15.04 -15.34
N THR A 45 -3.33 13.97 -14.84
CA THR A 45 -4.75 13.66 -15.11
C THR A 45 -5.66 14.75 -14.57
N LEU A 46 -5.37 15.25 -13.37
CA LEU A 46 -6.20 16.25 -12.70
C LEU A 46 -5.88 17.68 -13.16
N GLU A 47 -4.74 17.87 -13.82
CA GLU A 47 -4.24 19.20 -14.20
C GLU A 47 -4.21 20.14 -13.01
N GLN A 48 -3.66 19.65 -11.90
CA GLN A 48 -3.59 20.37 -10.64
C GLN A 48 -2.25 20.17 -9.96
N TYR A 49 -1.81 21.23 -9.27
CA TYR A 49 -0.74 21.10 -8.28
C TYR A 49 -1.40 20.81 -6.94
N LYS A 50 -0.94 19.76 -6.26
CA LYS A 50 -1.41 19.46 -4.91
C LYS A 50 -0.36 18.67 -4.15
N CYS A 51 -0.47 18.65 -2.82
CA CYS A 51 0.38 17.81 -2.00
C CYS A 51 0.05 16.35 -2.25
N ASN A 52 1.07 15.49 -2.19
CA ASN A 52 0.91 14.07 -2.45
C ASN A 52 1.33 13.27 -1.21
N PRO A 53 0.40 12.62 -0.51
CA PRO A 53 0.73 11.86 0.70
C PRO A 53 1.32 10.48 0.41
N ALA A 54 1.31 10.04 -0.84
CA ALA A 54 1.70 8.68 -1.22
C ALA A 54 2.78 8.69 -2.28
N ASN A 55 3.37 7.52 -2.51
CA ASN A 55 4.20 7.29 -3.69
C ASN A 55 3.36 6.48 -4.67
N VAL A 56 3.32 6.92 -5.93
CA VAL A 56 2.62 6.19 -6.99
C VAL A 56 3.69 5.51 -7.82
N ILE A 57 3.66 4.19 -7.84
CA ILE A 57 4.72 3.36 -8.43
C ILE A 57 4.19 2.72 -9.70
N GLN A 58 4.81 3.03 -10.83
CA GLN A 58 4.40 2.47 -12.12
C GLN A 58 4.56 0.95 -12.11
N SER A 59 3.54 0.24 -12.60
CA SER A 59 3.58 -1.21 -12.70
C SER A 59 2.52 -1.66 -13.69
N GLU A 60 2.73 -2.83 -14.30
CA GLU A 60 1.79 -3.34 -15.29
C GLU A 60 0.57 -3.93 -14.61
N VAL A 61 -0.57 -3.86 -15.30
CA VAL A 61 -1.82 -4.48 -14.84
C VAL A 61 -1.55 -5.96 -14.57
N SER A 62 -2.13 -6.46 -13.48
CA SER A 62 -2.03 -7.84 -13.01
C SER A 62 -0.69 -8.20 -12.35
N THR A 63 0.18 -7.23 -12.12
CA THR A 63 1.39 -7.47 -11.33
C THR A 63 0.99 -7.74 -9.88
N PRO A 64 1.52 -8.81 -9.26
CA PRO A 64 1.22 -9.08 -7.85
C PRO A 64 1.77 -7.97 -6.95
N VAL A 65 0.98 -7.60 -5.94
CA VAL A 65 1.38 -6.60 -4.94
C VAL A 65 1.67 -7.34 -3.65
N SER A 66 2.88 -7.18 -3.13
CA SER A 66 3.34 -7.91 -1.94
C SER A 66 3.19 -7.07 -0.69
N ALA A 67 2.88 -7.74 0.42
CA ALA A 67 2.84 -7.08 1.73
C ALA A 67 4.25 -6.57 2.05
N PRO A 68 4.39 -5.27 2.38
CA PRO A 68 5.72 -4.68 2.61
C PRO A 68 6.35 -5.09 3.94
N ALA A 69 5.53 -5.61 4.86
CA ALA A 69 5.96 -6.07 6.17
C ALA A 69 4.87 -6.99 6.71
N ASP A 70 5.16 -7.67 7.82
CA ASP A 70 4.12 -8.39 8.54
C ASP A 70 3.05 -7.40 8.95
N ALA A 71 1.78 -7.78 8.77
CA ALA A 71 0.69 -6.83 8.95
C ALA A 71 -0.62 -7.54 9.27
N ARG A 72 -1.56 -6.77 9.81
CA ARG A 72 -2.95 -7.19 9.95
C ARG A 72 -3.79 -6.33 9.00
N ILE A 73 -4.71 -6.96 8.31
CA ILE A 73 -5.60 -6.26 7.37
C ILE A 73 -6.62 -5.47 8.19
N LEU A 74 -6.57 -4.15 8.10
CA LEU A 74 -7.51 -3.29 8.81
C LEU A 74 -8.79 -3.08 8.00
N GLU A 75 -8.64 -2.94 6.69
CA GLU A 75 -9.76 -2.59 5.83
C GLU A 75 -9.49 -3.05 4.42
N VAL A 76 -10.52 -3.60 3.77
CA VAL A 76 -10.55 -3.86 2.34
C VAL A 76 -11.74 -3.06 1.82
N GLY A 77 -11.48 -2.04 1.01
CA GLY A 77 -12.52 -1.14 0.60
C GLY A 77 -12.37 -0.65 -0.82
N VAL A 78 -13.24 0.25 -1.22
CA VAL A 78 -13.20 0.90 -2.51
C VAL A 78 -13.33 2.40 -2.33
N ASN A 79 -12.55 3.13 -3.08
CA ASN A 79 -12.50 4.59 -3.04
C ASN A 79 -12.48 5.08 -4.48
N GLU A 80 -13.21 6.16 -4.75
CA GLU A 80 -13.32 6.66 -6.12
C GLU A 80 -11.96 7.06 -6.68
N GLU A 81 -11.10 7.64 -5.86
CA GLU A 81 -9.81 8.15 -6.33
C GLU A 81 -8.77 7.03 -6.46
N ILE A 82 -8.63 6.20 -5.44
CA ILE A 82 -7.57 5.18 -5.41
C ILE A 82 -8.08 3.76 -5.72
N GLY A 83 -9.36 3.62 -6.08
CA GLY A 83 -9.92 2.32 -6.46
C GLY A 83 -10.02 1.36 -5.30
N ASN A 84 -9.93 0.07 -5.58
CA ASN A 84 -9.91 -0.93 -4.52
C ASN A 84 -8.61 -0.82 -3.76
N TYR A 85 -8.69 -0.86 -2.44
CA TYR A 85 -7.50 -0.68 -1.60
C TYR A 85 -7.53 -1.60 -0.39
N VAL A 86 -6.35 -1.80 0.18
CA VAL A 86 -6.14 -2.54 1.43
C VAL A 86 -5.38 -1.62 2.38
N ARG A 87 -5.88 -1.50 3.60
CA ARG A 87 -5.19 -0.77 4.68
C ARG A 87 -4.60 -1.79 5.64
N LEU A 88 -3.34 -1.60 5.98
CA LEU A 88 -2.56 -2.53 6.80
C LEU A 88 -2.14 -1.87 8.11
N ASP A 89 -2.18 -2.65 9.19
CA ASP A 89 -1.58 -2.27 10.48
C ASP A 89 -0.21 -2.95 10.56
N LEU A 90 0.85 -2.17 10.66
CA LEU A 90 2.23 -2.68 10.75
C LEU A 90 2.72 -2.73 12.18
N GLY A 91 1.94 -2.20 13.14
CA GLY A 91 2.35 -2.12 14.53
C GLY A 91 2.97 -0.77 14.88
N ASN A 92 3.02 -0.46 16.15
CA ASN A 92 3.63 0.77 16.69
C ASN A 92 3.09 2.05 16.04
N GLY A 93 1.81 2.04 15.63
CA GLY A 93 1.18 3.20 15.02
C GLY A 93 1.44 3.37 13.54
N TYR A 94 2.21 2.46 12.92
CA TYR A 94 2.45 2.52 11.47
C TYR A 94 1.35 1.80 10.71
N GLN A 95 0.88 2.43 9.64
CA GLN A 95 -0.11 1.86 8.72
C GLN A 95 0.35 2.08 7.29
N ALA A 96 -0.12 1.21 6.41
CA ALA A 96 0.14 1.34 4.98
C ALA A 96 -1.18 1.19 4.22
N VAL A 97 -1.30 1.91 3.10
CA VAL A 97 -2.44 1.80 2.21
C VAL A 97 -1.92 1.47 0.82
N CYS A 98 -2.43 0.38 0.26
CA CYS A 98 -2.13 -0.02 -1.12
C CYS A 98 -3.41 0.12 -1.93
N GLY A 99 -3.40 1.00 -2.93
CA GLY A 99 -4.58 1.28 -3.75
C GLY A 99 -4.38 0.95 -5.21
N GLN A 100 -5.46 1.08 -5.97
CA GLN A 100 -5.55 0.73 -7.39
C GLN A 100 -5.31 -0.77 -7.60
N LEU A 101 -5.97 -1.58 -6.76
CA LEU A 101 -5.82 -3.04 -6.78
C LEU A 101 -7.02 -3.73 -7.42
N LYS A 102 -6.82 -4.99 -7.78
CA LYS A 102 -7.90 -5.90 -8.17
C LYS A 102 -7.62 -7.29 -7.60
N GLU A 103 -8.66 -8.12 -7.57
CA GLU A 103 -8.55 -9.53 -7.19
C GLU A 103 -7.87 -9.69 -5.82
N ILE A 104 -8.35 -8.92 -4.85
CA ILE A 104 -7.77 -8.90 -3.50
C ILE A 104 -8.15 -10.21 -2.78
N PRO A 105 -7.16 -11.06 -2.43
CA PRO A 105 -7.46 -12.35 -1.81
C PRO A 105 -7.57 -12.31 -0.30
N VAL A 106 -7.30 -11.17 0.33
CA VAL A 106 -7.28 -11.04 1.78
C VAL A 106 -8.58 -10.42 2.29
N VAL A 107 -8.87 -10.64 3.57
CA VAL A 107 -10.07 -10.11 4.22
C VAL A 107 -9.67 -9.36 5.48
N GLU A 108 -10.60 -8.54 5.99
CA GLU A 108 -10.37 -7.76 7.22
C GLU A 108 -10.04 -8.68 8.38
N ASN A 109 -9.12 -8.22 9.20
CA ASN A 109 -8.62 -8.88 10.41
C ASN A 109 -7.68 -10.05 10.15
N GLU A 110 -7.43 -10.40 8.89
CA GLU A 110 -6.47 -11.43 8.53
C GLU A 110 -5.05 -10.90 8.75
N TYR A 111 -4.14 -11.77 9.22
CA TYR A 111 -2.73 -11.44 9.32
C TYR A 111 -2.00 -11.95 8.08
N VAL A 112 -1.08 -11.17 7.59
CA VAL A 112 -0.25 -11.52 6.42
C VAL A 112 1.22 -11.35 6.78
N SER A 113 2.05 -12.18 6.18
CA SER A 113 3.50 -12.08 6.35
C SER A 113 4.08 -11.21 5.24
N ARG A 114 5.21 -10.58 5.53
CA ARG A 114 5.98 -9.83 4.54
C ARG A 114 6.15 -10.69 3.28
N GLY A 115 5.79 -10.14 2.13
CA GLY A 115 5.87 -10.83 0.85
C GLY A 115 4.60 -11.53 0.40
N ASP A 116 3.61 -11.69 1.28
CA ASP A 116 2.33 -12.28 0.88
C ASP A 116 1.61 -11.39 -0.11
N VAL A 117 0.83 -11.98 -1.02
CA VAL A 117 0.12 -11.23 -2.05
C VAL A 117 -1.10 -10.55 -1.44
N LEU A 118 -1.20 -9.24 -1.62
CA LEU A 118 -2.34 -8.43 -1.16
C LEU A 118 -3.37 -8.22 -2.25
N GLY A 119 -2.98 -8.38 -3.50
CA GLY A 119 -3.82 -8.13 -4.65
C GLY A 119 -2.96 -7.98 -5.88
N TYR A 120 -3.53 -7.42 -6.92
CA TYR A 120 -2.85 -7.25 -8.20
C TYR A 120 -3.11 -5.83 -8.70
N VAL A 121 -2.16 -5.28 -9.46
CA VAL A 121 -2.32 -3.93 -10.01
C VAL A 121 -3.49 -3.92 -10.99
N ALA A 122 -4.41 -2.98 -10.80
CA ALA A 122 -5.59 -2.83 -11.63
C ALA A 122 -5.36 -1.80 -12.73
N GLU A 123 -6.34 -1.68 -13.65
CA GLU A 123 -6.42 -0.54 -14.54
C GLU A 123 -6.50 0.73 -13.70
N PRO A 124 -5.90 1.84 -14.14
CA PRO A 124 -5.94 3.07 -13.34
C PRO A 124 -7.36 3.60 -13.21
N THR A 125 -7.65 4.24 -12.07
CA THR A 125 -8.91 4.97 -11.93
C THR A 125 -8.87 6.20 -12.85
N LYS A 126 -10.04 6.84 -13.00
CA LYS A 126 -10.11 8.05 -13.83
C LYS A 126 -9.22 9.18 -13.29
N TYR A 127 -8.83 9.13 -12.02
CA TYR A 127 -7.96 10.13 -11.40
C TYR A 127 -6.50 9.96 -11.80
N TYR A 128 -6.13 8.80 -12.33
CA TYR A 128 -4.75 8.46 -12.69
C TYR A 128 -4.64 7.95 -14.13
N SER A 129 -5.60 8.29 -14.98
CA SER A 129 -5.64 7.73 -16.34
C SER A 129 -4.42 8.09 -17.18
N LEU A 130 -3.88 9.30 -17.04
CA LEU A 130 -2.67 9.69 -17.77
C LEU A 130 -1.42 9.09 -17.17
N GLU A 131 -1.38 8.90 -15.85
CA GLU A 131 -0.25 8.28 -15.19
C GLU A 131 -0.15 6.80 -15.54
N GLY A 132 -1.30 6.16 -15.83
CA GLY A 132 -1.34 4.76 -16.23
C GLY A 132 -1.37 3.80 -15.05
N ALA A 133 -1.27 2.51 -15.37
CA ALA A 133 -1.32 1.46 -14.35
C ALA A 133 -0.21 1.65 -13.33
N SER A 134 -0.57 1.63 -12.06
CA SER A 134 0.35 1.95 -10.98
C SER A 134 -0.23 1.52 -9.65
N LEU A 135 0.66 1.38 -8.66
CA LEU A 135 0.27 1.13 -7.29
C LEU A 135 0.28 2.46 -6.52
N TYR A 136 -0.82 2.75 -5.84
CA TYR A 136 -0.88 3.85 -4.86
C TYR A 136 -0.38 3.27 -3.54
N PHE A 137 0.74 3.79 -3.03
CA PHE A 137 1.35 3.28 -1.80
C PHE A 137 1.60 4.40 -0.82
N GLU A 138 0.84 4.39 0.28
CA GLU A 138 0.93 5.42 1.32
C GLU A 138 1.37 4.78 2.63
N LEU A 139 2.33 5.40 3.31
CA LEU A 139 2.77 5.00 4.65
C LEU A 139 2.37 6.08 5.63
N LEU A 140 1.80 5.66 6.76
CA LEU A 140 1.36 6.57 7.82
C LEU A 140 2.09 6.22 9.11
N SER A 141 2.49 7.26 9.83
CA SER A 141 3.03 7.13 11.19
C SER A 141 2.09 7.91 12.09
N GLY A 142 1.39 7.20 12.99
CA GLY A 142 0.21 7.76 13.62
C GLY A 142 -0.83 8.01 12.55
N ASP A 143 -1.39 9.19 12.51
CA ASP A 143 -2.36 9.54 11.48
C ASP A 143 -1.75 10.42 10.39
N GLU A 144 -0.41 10.54 10.35
CA GLU A 144 0.25 11.45 9.42
C GLU A 144 0.97 10.69 8.32
N PRO A 145 0.78 11.09 7.04
CA PRO A 145 1.55 10.50 5.95
C PRO A 145 3.04 10.81 6.11
N VAL A 146 3.86 9.81 5.83
CA VAL A 146 5.32 9.96 5.79
C VAL A 146 5.83 9.39 4.47
N ASP A 147 7.05 9.75 4.11
CA ASP A 147 7.63 9.29 2.84
C ASP A 147 8.05 7.83 2.95
N ALA A 148 7.32 6.95 2.26
CA ALA A 148 7.63 5.53 2.28
C ALA A 148 9.02 5.22 1.74
N LEU A 149 9.57 6.06 0.86
CA LEU A 149 10.91 5.84 0.32
C LEU A 149 11.98 5.86 1.39
N ASP A 150 11.74 6.57 2.50
CA ASP A 150 12.68 6.57 3.62
C ASP A 150 12.78 5.21 4.30
N TYR A 151 11.81 4.33 4.07
CA TYR A 151 11.71 3.02 4.71
C TYR A 151 11.91 1.85 3.75
N LEU A 152 11.77 2.08 2.44
CA LEU A 152 11.89 1.01 1.44
C LEU A 152 13.34 0.56 1.27
N GLU A 153 13.50 -0.73 1.01
CA GLU A 153 14.82 -1.33 0.79
C GLU A 153 15.53 -0.78 -0.43
#